data_00d53ec452e664c43621134083a77aaa
#
_entry.id   00d53ec452e664c43621134083a77aaa
#
_cell.length_a   1.000
_cell.length_b   1.000
_cell.length_c   1.000
_cell.angle_alpha   90.00
_cell.angle_beta   90.00
_cell.angle_gamma   90.00
#
_symmetry.space_group_name_H-M   'P 1'
#
loop_
_entity.id
_entity.type
_entity.pdbx_description
1 polymer ?
#
loop_
_entity_poly.entity_id
_entity_poly.type
_entity_poly.pdbx_seq_one_letter_code
_entity_poly.pdbx_strand_id
1 'polypeptide(L)'
;MKIYLSLGANLGQRGETLREALRRLRNLPQTKLLAVAPFYETAPWGNLAQPAFLNTAAMVETALSPDEFLHASQRIEQALGRVRHEHWGARTIDIDLLAAEGFVSDTEELKLPHPYLTERAFVLVPLRDIAPQLSIKGRTVADWCSDDAIKDQAISAAPELHEPYPLSMIACLDEQGGIGRQGQLLVRNAADMAHFRQETLGQIVIMGRKTLESLPGGRPLSDRVNIVLSKKMQRADV
;
A
#
# COMPACT_ATOMS: atom_id res chain seq x y z
N MET A 1 -15.07 2.71 -5.94
CA MET A 1 -14.77 3.88 -5.07
C MET A 1 -13.45 3.68 -4.38
N LYS A 2 -12.81 4.76 -3.95
CA LYS A 2 -11.59 4.66 -3.13
C LYS A 2 -11.95 4.60 -1.66
N ILE A 3 -11.28 3.69 -0.93
CA ILE A 3 -11.38 3.58 0.54
C ILE A 3 -9.97 3.76 1.11
N TYR A 4 -9.88 4.55 2.17
CA TYR A 4 -8.64 4.85 2.88
C TYR A 4 -8.65 4.11 4.21
N LEU A 5 -7.53 3.45 4.53
CA LEU A 5 -7.39 2.52 5.64
C LEU A 5 -6.25 2.95 6.56
N SER A 6 -6.41 2.69 7.86
CA SER A 6 -5.30 2.61 8.81
C SER A 6 -5.09 1.15 9.19
N LEU A 7 -3.84 0.72 9.25
CA LEU A 7 -3.48 -0.61 9.74
C LEU A 7 -2.49 -0.45 10.90
N GLY A 8 -2.70 -1.18 11.98
CA GLY A 8 -1.84 -1.14 13.17
C GLY A 8 -1.65 -2.51 13.81
N ALA A 9 -0.46 -2.77 14.34
CA ALA A 9 -0.12 -3.99 15.07
C ALA A 9 0.86 -3.69 16.21
N ASN A 10 0.68 -4.29 17.40
CA ASN A 10 1.63 -4.16 18.50
C ASN A 10 1.98 -5.47 19.20
N LEU A 11 1.49 -6.60 18.71
CA LEU A 11 1.81 -7.93 19.22
C LEU A 11 2.52 -8.77 18.15
N GLY A 12 3.41 -9.66 18.58
CA GLY A 12 4.11 -10.62 17.72
C GLY A 12 5.03 -9.97 16.68
N GLN A 13 5.08 -10.56 15.50
CA GLN A 13 5.88 -10.09 14.35
C GLN A 13 5.14 -8.96 13.61
N ARG A 14 5.08 -7.77 14.21
CA ARG A 14 4.29 -6.60 13.76
C ARG A 14 4.43 -6.33 12.24
N GLY A 15 5.68 -6.29 11.75
CA GLY A 15 5.98 -6.01 10.34
C GLY A 15 5.44 -7.09 9.40
N GLU A 16 5.61 -8.37 9.74
CA GLU A 16 5.10 -9.49 8.94
C GLU A 16 3.57 -9.54 8.96
N THR A 17 2.97 -9.26 10.10
CA THR A 17 1.51 -9.21 10.22
C THR A 17 0.91 -8.11 9.34
N LEU A 18 1.50 -6.90 9.33
CA LEU A 18 1.05 -5.81 8.45
C LEU A 18 1.22 -6.16 6.97
N ARG A 19 2.36 -6.76 6.57
CA ARG A 19 2.59 -7.21 5.18
C ARG A 19 1.56 -8.25 4.75
N GLU A 20 1.29 -9.21 5.61
CA GLU A 20 0.30 -10.25 5.31
C GLU A 20 -1.12 -9.68 5.22
N ALA A 21 -1.48 -8.71 6.08
CA ALA A 21 -2.73 -7.97 5.98
C ALA A 21 -2.86 -7.24 4.64
N LEU A 22 -1.81 -6.51 4.24
CA LEU A 22 -1.75 -5.80 2.95
C LEU A 22 -1.84 -6.77 1.76
N ARG A 23 -1.17 -7.92 1.83
CA ARG A 23 -1.25 -8.98 0.81
C ARG A 23 -2.69 -9.51 0.68
N ARG A 24 -3.38 -9.74 1.79
CA ARG A 24 -4.78 -10.20 1.78
C ARG A 24 -5.72 -9.13 1.25
N LEU A 25 -5.54 -7.86 1.61
CA LEU A 25 -6.30 -6.74 1.05
C LEU A 25 -6.14 -6.65 -0.48
N ARG A 26 -4.90 -6.83 -0.99
CA ARG A 26 -4.62 -6.87 -2.44
C ARG A 26 -5.38 -7.99 -3.16
N ASN A 27 -5.56 -9.13 -2.49
CA ASN A 27 -6.19 -10.32 -3.06
C ASN A 27 -7.71 -10.38 -2.83
N LEU A 28 -8.32 -9.35 -2.24
CA LEU A 28 -9.77 -9.27 -2.13
C LEU A 28 -10.40 -9.17 -3.52
N PRO A 29 -11.49 -9.92 -3.76
CA PRO A 29 -12.26 -9.78 -5.00
C PRO A 29 -12.68 -8.33 -5.25
N GLN A 30 -12.68 -7.90 -6.50
CA GLN A 30 -13.12 -6.57 -6.93
C GLN A 30 -12.37 -5.42 -6.25
N THR A 31 -11.15 -5.66 -5.74
CA THR A 31 -10.36 -4.69 -4.99
C THR A 31 -8.95 -4.60 -5.55
N LYS A 32 -8.47 -3.37 -5.70
CA LYS A 32 -7.10 -3.05 -6.12
C LYS A 32 -6.43 -2.20 -5.04
N LEU A 33 -5.29 -2.66 -4.52
CA LEU A 33 -4.45 -1.87 -3.62
C LEU A 33 -3.70 -0.82 -4.45
N LEU A 34 -3.97 0.47 -4.22
CA LEU A 34 -3.42 1.58 -5.00
C LEU A 34 -2.14 2.16 -4.41
N ALA A 35 -2.10 2.29 -3.08
CA ALA A 35 -0.95 2.86 -2.39
C ALA A 35 -0.85 2.32 -0.96
N VAL A 36 0.38 2.29 -0.43
CA VAL A 36 0.70 1.95 0.95
C VAL A 36 1.73 2.96 1.45
N ALA A 37 1.51 3.52 2.63
CA ALA A 37 2.44 4.41 3.28
C ALA A 37 3.64 3.64 3.88
N PRO A 38 4.79 4.29 4.13
CA PRO A 38 5.84 3.73 4.98
C PRO A 38 5.29 3.26 6.32
N PHE A 39 6.00 2.33 6.97
CA PHE A 39 5.67 1.92 8.32
C PHE A 39 6.20 2.94 9.33
N TYR A 40 5.40 3.19 10.36
CA TYR A 40 5.69 4.13 11.44
C TYR A 40 5.58 3.44 12.79
N GLU A 41 6.57 3.63 13.64
CA GLU A 41 6.52 3.21 15.04
C GLU A 41 5.97 4.34 15.91
N THR A 42 5.01 4.00 16.79
CA THR A 42 4.35 4.96 17.66
C THR A 42 4.19 4.40 19.07
N ALA A 43 4.23 5.29 20.06
CA ALA A 43 3.82 4.94 21.41
C ALA A 43 2.33 4.52 21.42
N PRO A 44 1.93 3.66 22.35
CA PRO A 44 0.51 3.32 22.53
C PRO A 44 -0.31 4.57 22.85
N TRP A 45 -1.49 4.67 22.24
CA TRP A 45 -2.43 5.75 22.52
C TRP A 45 -3.46 5.28 23.57
N GLY A 46 -3.60 6.05 24.66
CA GLY A 46 -4.51 5.73 25.78
C GLY A 46 -3.87 4.84 26.84
N ASN A 47 -3.79 3.54 26.68
CA ASN A 47 -3.14 2.63 27.64
C ASN A 47 -1.64 2.50 27.33
N LEU A 48 -0.79 3.14 28.14
CA LEU A 48 0.67 3.18 27.96
C LEU A 48 1.39 1.88 28.39
N ALA A 49 0.70 0.95 29.06
CA ALA A 49 1.28 -0.30 29.57
C ALA A 49 1.28 -1.42 28.52
N GLN A 50 1.53 -1.08 27.25
CA GLN A 50 1.58 -2.05 26.15
C GLN A 50 2.72 -1.74 25.17
N PRO A 51 3.16 -2.70 24.34
CA PRO A 51 4.23 -2.46 23.37
C PRO A 51 3.87 -1.36 22.36
N ALA A 52 4.92 -0.73 21.81
CA ALA A 52 4.77 0.23 20.72
C ALA A 52 4.07 -0.38 19.51
N PHE A 53 3.26 0.42 18.85
CA PHE A 53 2.57 0.03 17.62
C PHE A 53 3.47 0.24 16.41
N LEU A 54 3.29 -0.61 15.41
CA LEU A 54 3.69 -0.35 14.04
C LEU A 54 2.44 -0.04 13.23
N ASN A 55 2.41 1.12 12.57
CA ASN A 55 1.24 1.62 11.85
C ASN A 55 1.59 1.94 10.39
N THR A 56 0.59 1.86 9.53
CA THR A 56 0.64 2.31 8.14
C THR A 56 -0.74 2.74 7.67
N ALA A 57 -0.80 3.41 6.52
CA ALA A 57 -2.04 3.68 5.80
C ALA A 57 -2.02 2.98 4.44
N ALA A 58 -3.20 2.60 3.97
CA ALA A 58 -3.38 2.05 2.64
C ALA A 58 -4.56 2.72 1.93
N MET A 59 -4.48 2.78 0.60
CA MET A 59 -5.57 3.22 -0.26
C MET A 59 -5.92 2.09 -1.21
N VAL A 60 -7.18 1.73 -1.25
CA VAL A 60 -7.72 0.73 -2.18
C VAL A 60 -8.77 1.35 -3.09
N GLU A 61 -8.92 0.80 -4.27
CA GLU A 61 -10.07 1.00 -5.15
C GLU A 61 -10.88 -0.29 -5.18
N THR A 62 -12.18 -0.18 -4.90
CA THR A 62 -13.04 -1.37 -4.80
C THR A 62 -14.44 -1.12 -5.35
N ALA A 63 -15.09 -2.18 -5.83
CA ALA A 63 -16.49 -2.20 -6.18
C ALA A 63 -17.39 -2.66 -5.01
N LEU A 64 -16.79 -3.15 -3.92
CA LEU A 64 -17.54 -3.48 -2.69
C LEU A 64 -18.10 -2.20 -2.07
N SER A 65 -19.29 -2.30 -1.45
CA SER A 65 -19.78 -1.25 -0.57
C SER A 65 -18.88 -1.10 0.67
N PRO A 66 -18.88 0.07 1.36
CA PRO A 66 -18.09 0.24 2.58
C PRO A 66 -18.41 -0.78 3.67
N ASP A 67 -19.66 -1.20 3.82
CA ASP A 67 -20.06 -2.24 4.77
C ASP A 67 -19.52 -3.62 4.39
N GLU A 68 -19.62 -4.01 3.12
CA GLU A 68 -19.02 -5.25 2.62
C GLU A 68 -17.49 -5.26 2.79
N PHE A 69 -16.85 -4.11 2.55
CA PHE A 69 -15.42 -3.96 2.73
C PHE A 69 -15.03 -4.02 4.22
N LEU A 70 -15.81 -3.42 5.11
CA LEU A 70 -15.65 -3.56 6.57
C LEU A 70 -15.67 -5.03 6.99
N HIS A 71 -16.68 -5.78 6.57
CA HIS A 71 -16.77 -7.20 6.87
C HIS A 71 -15.59 -8.02 6.26
N ALA A 72 -15.11 -7.62 5.08
CA ALA A 72 -13.93 -8.26 4.47
C ALA A 72 -12.66 -7.98 5.27
N SER A 73 -12.45 -6.74 5.75
CA SER A 73 -11.32 -6.38 6.60
C SER A 73 -11.36 -7.10 7.95
N GLN A 74 -12.51 -7.21 8.57
CA GLN A 74 -12.70 -7.96 9.82
C GLN A 74 -12.38 -9.46 9.66
N ARG A 75 -12.73 -10.07 8.53
CA ARG A 75 -12.32 -11.46 8.23
C ARG A 75 -10.82 -11.60 8.09
N ILE A 76 -10.14 -10.61 7.51
CA ILE A 76 -8.67 -10.59 7.45
C ILE A 76 -8.07 -10.53 8.84
N GLU A 77 -8.56 -9.66 9.71
CA GLU A 77 -8.11 -9.53 11.10
C GLU A 77 -8.28 -10.84 11.87
N GLN A 78 -9.45 -11.46 11.78
CA GLN A 78 -9.74 -12.76 12.42
C GLN A 78 -8.78 -13.85 11.94
N ALA A 79 -8.54 -13.93 10.63
CA ALA A 79 -7.64 -14.90 10.02
C ALA A 79 -6.16 -14.65 10.38
N LEU A 80 -5.81 -13.45 10.86
CA LEU A 80 -4.49 -13.08 11.39
C LEU A 80 -4.41 -13.20 12.92
N GLY A 81 -5.41 -13.83 13.54
CA GLY A 81 -5.39 -14.13 14.97
C GLY A 81 -5.80 -12.97 15.87
N ARG A 82 -6.57 -12.00 15.35
CA ARG A 82 -7.15 -10.96 16.21
C ARG A 82 -8.15 -11.57 17.16
N VAL A 83 -7.90 -11.41 18.46
CA VAL A 83 -8.83 -11.72 19.54
C VAL A 83 -9.22 -10.42 20.23
N ARG A 84 -10.51 -10.12 20.34
CA ARG A 84 -11.01 -8.95 21.07
C ARG A 84 -11.06 -9.27 22.56
N HIS A 85 -10.08 -8.79 23.33
CA HIS A 85 -10.05 -8.99 24.79
C HIS A 85 -10.54 -7.73 25.55
N GLU A 86 -10.08 -6.55 25.16
CA GLU A 86 -10.40 -5.29 25.88
C GLU A 86 -10.50 -4.13 24.91
N HIS A 87 -11.28 -3.12 25.31
CA HIS A 87 -11.33 -1.84 24.60
C HIS A 87 -9.94 -1.17 24.70
N TRP A 88 -9.29 -0.90 23.56
CA TRP A 88 -7.97 -0.26 23.44
C TRP A 88 -6.79 -1.13 23.93
N GLY A 89 -6.98 -2.43 24.00
CA GLY A 89 -5.95 -3.40 24.35
C GLY A 89 -4.95 -3.66 23.22
N ALA A 90 -3.88 -4.38 23.56
CA ALA A 90 -2.88 -4.87 22.60
C ALA A 90 -3.53 -5.82 21.59
N ARG A 91 -3.12 -5.73 20.31
CA ARG A 91 -3.73 -6.50 19.22
C ARG A 91 -2.71 -6.93 18.18
N THR A 92 -2.95 -8.10 17.60
CA THR A 92 -2.11 -8.62 16.51
C THR A 92 -2.24 -7.76 15.27
N ILE A 93 -3.44 -7.30 14.94
CA ILE A 93 -3.77 -6.45 13.80
C ILE A 93 -5.04 -5.66 14.06
N ASP A 94 -5.09 -4.45 13.53
CA ASP A 94 -6.25 -3.58 13.46
C ASP A 94 -6.34 -2.99 12.05
N ILE A 95 -7.52 -3.02 11.42
CA ILE A 95 -7.76 -2.46 10.09
C ILE A 95 -8.98 -1.56 10.17
N ASP A 96 -8.74 -0.26 10.34
CA ASP A 96 -9.79 0.74 10.42
C ASP A 96 -10.06 1.37 9.06
N LEU A 97 -11.35 1.47 8.68
CA LEU A 97 -11.79 2.28 7.56
C LEU A 97 -11.81 3.75 7.99
N LEU A 98 -11.02 4.58 7.29
CA LEU A 98 -10.86 6.00 7.64
C LEU A 98 -11.84 6.90 6.91
N ALA A 99 -11.97 6.69 5.62
CA ALA A 99 -12.86 7.44 4.72
C ALA A 99 -13.14 6.64 3.46
N ALA A 100 -14.25 6.91 2.80
CA ALA A 100 -14.60 6.38 1.50
C ALA A 100 -15.03 7.53 0.57
N GLU A 101 -14.57 7.49 -0.68
CA GLU A 101 -14.84 8.54 -1.67
C GLU A 101 -16.34 8.64 -1.97
N GLY A 102 -16.91 9.84 -1.73
CA GLY A 102 -18.33 10.10 -1.97
C GLY A 102 -19.29 9.40 -1.00
N PHE A 103 -18.81 8.86 0.11
CA PHE A 103 -19.64 8.14 1.08
C PHE A 103 -19.42 8.64 2.50
N VAL A 104 -20.52 8.82 3.21
CA VAL A 104 -20.56 9.22 4.63
C VAL A 104 -21.51 8.26 5.35
N SER A 105 -21.15 7.83 6.53
CA SER A 105 -21.96 6.95 7.37
C SER A 105 -21.85 7.34 8.84
N ASP A 106 -22.96 7.24 9.58
CA ASP A 106 -23.00 7.41 11.04
C ASP A 106 -23.85 6.29 11.67
N THR A 107 -23.68 5.07 11.17
CA THR A 107 -24.31 3.90 11.77
C THR A 107 -23.51 3.44 12.99
N GLU A 108 -24.10 2.57 13.80
CA GLU A 108 -23.41 1.97 14.95
C GLU A 108 -22.22 1.12 14.52
N GLU A 109 -22.31 0.44 13.38
CA GLU A 109 -21.32 -0.48 12.87
C GLU A 109 -20.19 0.23 12.08
N LEU A 110 -20.54 1.28 11.31
CA LEU A 110 -19.63 1.99 10.43
C LEU A 110 -19.82 3.49 10.51
N LYS A 111 -18.77 4.20 10.96
CA LYS A 111 -18.73 5.66 10.96
C LYS A 111 -17.66 6.14 10.02
N LEU A 112 -18.05 6.87 8.96
CA LEU A 112 -17.15 7.44 7.96
C LEU A 112 -17.50 8.91 7.70
N PRO A 113 -16.52 9.84 7.73
CA PRO A 113 -15.12 9.61 8.12
C PRO A 113 -14.98 9.09 9.55
N HIS A 114 -13.94 8.29 9.82
CA HIS A 114 -13.69 7.72 11.13
C HIS A 114 -13.63 8.82 12.21
N PRO A 115 -14.33 8.68 13.34
CA PRO A 115 -14.51 9.76 14.32
C PRO A 115 -13.20 10.41 14.78
N TYR A 116 -12.19 9.59 15.11
CA TYR A 116 -10.90 10.02 15.66
C TYR A 116 -9.80 10.22 14.59
N LEU A 117 -10.14 10.23 13.30
CA LEU A 117 -9.15 10.34 12.22
C LEU A 117 -8.30 11.60 12.37
N THR A 118 -8.90 12.74 12.73
CA THR A 118 -8.25 14.04 12.79
C THR A 118 -7.49 14.32 14.10
N GLU A 119 -7.48 13.37 15.04
CA GLU A 119 -6.89 13.53 16.38
C GLU A 119 -5.61 12.71 16.57
N ARG A 120 -5.28 11.82 15.61
CA ARG A 120 -4.27 10.77 15.77
C ARG A 120 -3.15 10.91 14.74
N ALA A 121 -1.93 11.24 15.21
CA ALA A 121 -0.76 11.33 14.32
C ALA A 121 -0.46 10.00 13.63
N PHE A 122 -0.62 8.86 14.32
CA PHE A 122 -0.37 7.53 13.75
C PHE A 122 -1.35 7.14 12.63
N VAL A 123 -2.44 7.90 12.46
CA VAL A 123 -3.39 7.80 11.34
C VAL A 123 -3.04 8.84 10.28
N LEU A 124 -2.93 10.12 10.68
CA LEU A 124 -2.78 11.25 9.76
C LEU A 124 -1.44 11.26 9.02
N VAL A 125 -0.33 10.95 9.72
CA VAL A 125 1.01 11.01 9.11
C VAL A 125 1.16 9.96 7.99
N PRO A 126 0.85 8.67 8.21
CA PRO A 126 0.86 7.72 7.10
C PRO A 126 -0.16 8.06 6.00
N LEU A 127 -1.34 8.55 6.36
CA LEU A 127 -2.36 8.93 5.39
C LEU A 127 -1.91 10.11 4.51
N ARG A 128 -1.19 11.09 5.07
CA ARG A 128 -0.60 12.22 4.33
C ARG A 128 0.37 11.74 3.24
N ASP A 129 1.14 10.69 3.49
CA ASP A 129 2.12 10.19 2.51
C ASP A 129 1.47 9.63 1.24
N ILE A 130 0.23 9.15 1.33
CA ILE A 130 -0.48 8.53 0.20
C ILE A 130 -1.66 9.37 -0.33
N ALA A 131 -2.19 10.27 0.50
CA ALA A 131 -3.37 11.08 0.16
C ALA A 131 -3.34 12.47 0.82
N PRO A 132 -2.30 13.31 0.60
CA PRO A 132 -2.17 14.61 1.27
C PRO A 132 -3.31 15.59 0.97
N GLN A 133 -3.95 15.47 -0.19
CA GLN A 133 -5.04 16.33 -0.66
C GLN A 133 -6.44 15.79 -0.31
N LEU A 134 -6.54 14.64 0.35
CA LEU A 134 -7.82 14.10 0.81
C LEU A 134 -8.47 15.11 1.78
N SER A 135 -9.70 15.54 1.46
CA SER A 135 -10.45 16.47 2.30
C SER A 135 -11.24 15.72 3.38
N ILE A 136 -10.99 16.04 4.64
CA ILE A 136 -11.69 15.50 5.81
C ILE A 136 -12.21 16.66 6.64
N LYS A 137 -13.52 16.70 6.88
CA LYS A 137 -14.15 17.79 7.64
C LYS A 137 -13.78 19.20 7.13
N GLY A 138 -13.65 19.35 5.81
CA GLY A 138 -13.37 20.64 5.16
C GLY A 138 -11.90 21.09 5.14
N ARG A 139 -10.96 20.29 5.65
CA ARG A 139 -9.51 20.53 5.60
C ARG A 139 -8.80 19.35 4.93
N THR A 140 -7.66 19.60 4.30
CA THR A 140 -6.85 18.51 3.74
C THR A 140 -6.13 17.73 4.84
N VAL A 141 -5.76 16.48 4.56
CA VAL A 141 -4.93 15.68 5.47
C VAL A 141 -3.60 16.38 5.76
N ALA A 142 -3.00 17.03 4.76
CA ALA A 142 -1.79 17.83 4.94
C ALA A 142 -1.99 18.99 5.94
N ASP A 143 -3.14 19.68 5.88
CA ASP A 143 -3.47 20.77 6.82
C ASP A 143 -3.67 20.23 8.23
N TRP A 144 -4.36 19.10 8.41
CA TRP A 144 -4.52 18.45 9.71
C TRP A 144 -3.17 18.04 10.34
N CYS A 145 -2.23 17.54 9.54
CA CYS A 145 -0.88 17.20 10.02
C CYS A 145 -0.08 18.42 10.47
N SER A 146 -0.51 19.64 10.12
CA SER A 146 0.17 20.88 10.50
C SER A 146 -0.25 21.40 11.87
N ASP A 147 -1.27 20.83 12.50
CA ASP A 147 -1.73 21.21 13.83
C ASP A 147 -0.72 20.79 14.91
N ASP A 148 -0.46 21.64 15.88
CA ASP A 148 0.53 21.39 16.93
C ASP A 148 0.16 20.15 17.77
N ALA A 149 -1.12 19.94 18.04
CA ALA A 149 -1.60 18.74 18.74
C ALA A 149 -1.27 17.42 18.02
N ILE A 150 -1.06 17.43 16.71
CA ILE A 150 -0.62 16.29 15.92
C ILE A 150 0.89 16.17 15.90
N LYS A 151 1.62 17.30 15.75
CA LYS A 151 3.09 17.34 15.74
C LYS A 151 3.70 16.89 17.06
N ASP A 152 3.03 17.17 18.18
CA ASP A 152 3.49 16.82 19.52
C ASP A 152 3.37 15.31 19.83
N GLN A 153 2.67 14.55 18.99
CA GLN A 153 2.56 13.10 19.16
C GLN A 153 3.81 12.40 18.59
N ALA A 154 4.44 11.56 19.43
CA ALA A 154 5.64 10.84 19.04
C ALA A 154 5.35 9.79 17.96
N ILE A 155 5.95 9.99 16.79
CA ILE A 155 5.88 9.10 15.65
C ILE A 155 7.23 9.07 14.94
N SER A 156 7.75 7.89 14.62
CA SER A 156 9.00 7.71 13.88
C SER A 156 8.83 6.77 12.72
N ALA A 157 9.44 7.09 11.58
CA ALA A 157 9.47 6.19 10.44
C ALA A 157 10.29 4.94 10.76
N ALA A 158 9.82 3.77 10.31
CA ALA A 158 10.48 2.48 10.47
C ALA A 158 10.72 1.85 9.08
N PRO A 159 11.58 2.45 8.24
CA PRO A 159 11.77 2.06 6.84
C PRO A 159 12.33 0.64 6.69
N GLU A 160 13.09 0.15 7.65
CA GLU A 160 13.65 -1.21 7.67
C GLU A 160 12.57 -2.29 7.83
N LEU A 161 11.42 -1.94 8.38
CA LEU A 161 10.28 -2.83 8.54
C LEU A 161 9.29 -2.73 7.37
N HIS A 162 9.39 -1.66 6.59
CA HIS A 162 8.55 -1.47 5.42
C HIS A 162 9.03 -2.40 4.30
N GLU A 163 8.10 -3.18 3.75
CA GLU A 163 8.37 -3.85 2.49
C GLU A 163 8.15 -2.82 1.38
N PRO A 164 9.21 -2.40 0.67
CA PRO A 164 9.03 -1.57 -0.50
C PRO A 164 8.10 -2.32 -1.46
N TYR A 165 7.28 -1.62 -2.20
CA TYR A 165 6.33 -2.14 -3.18
C TYR A 165 6.72 -3.53 -3.67
N PRO A 166 5.84 -4.54 -3.67
CA PRO A 166 6.21 -5.88 -4.07
C PRO A 166 6.86 -5.82 -5.45
N LEU A 167 8.13 -6.13 -5.47
CA LEU A 167 8.90 -6.21 -6.69
C LEU A 167 8.73 -7.63 -7.23
N SER A 168 8.08 -7.75 -8.38
CA SER A 168 8.00 -9.02 -9.11
C SER A 168 9.01 -9.01 -10.25
N MET A 169 9.66 -10.13 -10.48
CA MET A 169 10.52 -10.32 -11.64
C MET A 169 9.85 -11.29 -12.59
N ILE A 170 9.77 -10.92 -13.87
CA ILE A 170 9.30 -11.78 -14.93
C ILE A 170 10.42 -11.96 -15.96
N ALA A 171 10.76 -13.21 -16.26
CA ALA A 171 11.80 -13.54 -17.22
C ALA A 171 11.49 -14.90 -17.88
N CYS A 172 11.77 -15.01 -19.18
CA CYS A 172 11.76 -16.29 -19.90
C CYS A 172 13.21 -16.80 -19.97
N LEU A 173 13.44 -17.99 -19.45
CA LEU A 173 14.77 -18.60 -19.35
C LEU A 173 14.80 -19.89 -20.18
N ASP A 174 15.97 -20.20 -20.79
CA ASP A 174 16.24 -21.55 -21.31
C ASP A 174 16.60 -22.53 -20.16
N GLU A 175 16.85 -23.78 -20.51
CA GLU A 175 17.21 -24.84 -19.55
C GLU A 175 18.54 -24.56 -18.82
N GLN A 176 19.37 -23.65 -19.32
CA GLN A 176 20.65 -23.25 -18.74
C GLN A 176 20.58 -21.90 -18.00
N GLY A 177 19.37 -21.33 -17.87
CA GLY A 177 19.14 -20.04 -17.21
C GLY A 177 19.49 -18.83 -18.09
N GLY A 178 19.68 -19.03 -19.40
CA GLY A 178 19.92 -17.94 -20.35
C GLY A 178 18.64 -17.18 -20.71
N ILE A 179 18.71 -15.83 -20.73
CA ILE A 179 17.60 -14.95 -21.10
C ILE A 179 17.72 -14.53 -22.57
N GLY A 180 18.95 -14.29 -23.01
CA GLY A 180 19.22 -13.73 -24.33
C GLY A 180 20.67 -13.83 -24.74
N ARG A 181 20.94 -13.64 -26.05
CA ARG A 181 22.27 -13.63 -26.64
C ARG A 181 22.41 -12.47 -27.62
N GLN A 182 23.51 -11.74 -27.57
CA GLN A 182 23.80 -10.60 -28.43
C GLN A 182 22.72 -9.52 -28.47
N GLY A 183 22.06 -9.27 -27.33
CA GLY A 183 21.02 -8.25 -27.20
C GLY A 183 19.63 -8.67 -27.71
N GLN A 184 19.45 -9.94 -28.04
CA GLN A 184 18.14 -10.50 -28.45
C GLN A 184 17.69 -11.59 -27.49
N LEU A 185 16.36 -11.73 -27.31
CA LEU A 185 15.79 -12.84 -26.57
C LEU A 185 16.09 -14.16 -27.27
N LEU A 186 16.43 -15.21 -26.49
CA LEU A 186 16.67 -16.55 -27.02
C LEU A 186 15.43 -17.16 -27.66
N VAL A 187 14.28 -16.89 -27.05
CA VAL A 187 12.98 -17.40 -27.53
C VAL A 187 12.00 -16.23 -27.67
N ARG A 188 11.36 -16.15 -28.82
CA ARG A 188 10.19 -15.27 -29.05
C ARG A 188 8.92 -16.12 -28.99
N ASN A 189 8.34 -16.20 -27.83
CA ASN A 189 7.11 -16.93 -27.61
C ASN A 189 5.93 -15.95 -27.47
N ALA A 190 4.94 -16.07 -28.34
CA ALA A 190 3.77 -15.19 -28.34
C ALA A 190 2.95 -15.29 -27.02
N ALA A 191 2.87 -16.49 -26.42
CA ALA A 191 2.19 -16.69 -25.16
C ALA A 191 2.93 -16.00 -24.00
N ASP A 192 4.27 -16.07 -23.96
CA ASP A 192 5.10 -15.39 -22.98
C ASP A 192 4.97 -13.86 -23.10
N MET A 193 4.99 -13.33 -24.31
CA MET A 193 4.78 -11.91 -24.55
C MET A 193 3.37 -11.43 -24.15
N ALA A 194 2.35 -12.25 -24.37
CA ALA A 194 0.99 -11.95 -23.93
C ALA A 194 0.89 -11.97 -22.38
N HIS A 195 1.49 -12.95 -21.73
CA HIS A 195 1.58 -13.03 -20.28
C HIS A 195 2.33 -11.82 -19.69
N PHE A 196 3.51 -11.49 -20.23
CA PHE A 196 4.25 -10.29 -19.83
C PHE A 196 3.40 -9.01 -19.95
N ARG A 197 2.68 -8.86 -21.06
CA ARG A 197 1.78 -7.72 -21.26
C ARG A 197 0.68 -7.70 -20.20
N GLN A 198 0.04 -8.83 -19.92
CA GLN A 198 -1.04 -8.94 -18.94
C GLN A 198 -0.57 -8.58 -17.53
N GLU A 199 0.59 -9.09 -17.10
CA GLU A 199 1.15 -8.85 -15.77
C GLU A 199 1.65 -7.43 -15.58
N THR A 200 2.06 -6.74 -16.65
CA THR A 200 2.67 -5.42 -16.57
C THR A 200 1.75 -4.27 -16.96
N LEU A 201 0.59 -4.53 -17.55
CA LEU A 201 -0.33 -3.48 -18.00
C LEU A 201 -0.83 -2.63 -16.83
N GLY A 202 -0.71 -1.30 -16.93
CA GLY A 202 -1.08 -0.36 -15.87
C GLY A 202 -0.13 -0.36 -14.66
N GLN A 203 0.98 -1.11 -14.72
CA GLN A 203 1.96 -1.22 -13.63
C GLN A 203 3.19 -0.32 -13.86
N ILE A 204 4.04 -0.23 -12.83
CA ILE A 204 5.38 0.35 -12.95
C ILE A 204 6.33 -0.76 -13.42
N VAL A 205 7.01 -0.53 -14.53
CA VAL A 205 8.02 -1.45 -15.05
C VAL A 205 9.40 -0.84 -14.89
N ILE A 206 10.29 -1.55 -14.20
CA ILE A 206 11.67 -1.14 -13.98
C ILE A 206 12.57 -1.94 -14.95
N MET A 207 13.37 -1.25 -15.75
CA MET A 207 14.27 -1.91 -16.72
C MET A 207 15.62 -1.21 -16.82
N GLY A 208 16.61 -1.94 -17.31
CA GLY A 208 17.90 -1.34 -17.67
C GLY A 208 17.82 -0.63 -19.03
N ARG A 209 18.73 0.35 -19.27
CA ARG A 209 18.84 1.08 -20.55
C ARG A 209 18.89 0.13 -21.77
N LYS A 210 19.70 -0.92 -21.70
CA LYS A 210 19.83 -1.88 -22.83
C LYS A 210 18.52 -2.60 -23.13
N THR A 211 17.70 -2.84 -22.12
CA THR A 211 16.35 -3.43 -22.28
C THR A 211 15.43 -2.46 -23.01
N LEU A 212 15.42 -1.18 -22.61
CA LEU A 212 14.67 -0.15 -23.33
C LEU A 212 15.10 -0.08 -24.81
N GLU A 213 16.40 -0.04 -25.08
CA GLU A 213 16.95 0.02 -26.45
C GLU A 213 16.58 -1.21 -27.29
N SER A 214 16.33 -2.36 -26.66
CA SER A 214 15.90 -3.60 -27.33
C SER A 214 14.38 -3.68 -27.62
N LEU A 215 13.60 -2.78 -27.03
CA LEU A 215 12.16 -2.71 -27.30
C LEU A 215 11.91 -2.20 -28.72
N PRO A 216 10.72 -2.48 -29.31
CA PRO A 216 10.37 -2.02 -30.64
C PRO A 216 10.52 -0.49 -30.79
N GLY A 217 11.44 -0.08 -31.64
CA GLY A 217 11.77 1.33 -31.88
C GLY A 217 12.49 2.02 -30.71
N GLY A 218 13.00 1.28 -29.71
CA GLY A 218 13.64 1.84 -28.51
C GLY A 218 12.69 2.67 -27.64
N ARG A 219 11.37 2.44 -27.77
CA ARG A 219 10.35 3.23 -27.08
C ARG A 219 9.89 2.56 -25.80
N PRO A 220 9.52 3.36 -24.77
CA PRO A 220 8.89 2.85 -23.56
C PRO A 220 7.63 2.02 -23.87
N LEU A 221 7.31 1.11 -22.97
CA LEU A 221 6.10 0.30 -23.07
C LEU A 221 4.87 1.19 -22.86
N SER A 222 3.90 1.14 -23.78
CA SER A 222 2.62 1.87 -23.67
C SER A 222 1.81 1.39 -22.48
N ASP A 223 0.99 2.28 -21.94
CA ASP A 223 0.04 2.03 -20.83
C ASP A 223 0.71 1.52 -19.54
N ARG A 224 1.94 1.95 -19.29
CA ARG A 224 2.78 1.62 -18.13
C ARG A 224 3.67 2.78 -17.74
N VAL A 225 3.99 2.85 -16.44
CA VAL A 225 5.05 3.75 -15.98
C VAL A 225 6.39 3.05 -16.20
N ASN A 226 7.28 3.63 -17.00
CA ASN A 226 8.59 3.03 -17.28
C ASN A 226 9.67 3.75 -16.49
N ILE A 227 10.38 2.99 -15.63
CA ILE A 227 11.57 3.47 -14.92
C ILE A 227 12.79 2.82 -15.53
N VAL A 228 13.69 3.63 -16.09
CA VAL A 228 14.91 3.14 -16.74
C VAL A 228 16.14 3.43 -15.91
N LEU A 229 16.82 2.38 -15.46
CA LEU A 229 18.05 2.49 -14.71
C LEU A 229 19.24 2.63 -15.68
N SER A 230 19.97 3.75 -15.55
CA SER A 230 21.12 4.04 -16.41
C SER A 230 22.16 4.91 -15.70
N LYS A 231 23.44 4.62 -15.95
CA LYS A 231 24.55 5.52 -15.56
C LYS A 231 24.84 6.62 -16.58
N LYS A 232 24.23 6.54 -17.78
CA LYS A 232 24.54 7.42 -18.91
C LYS A 232 23.38 8.30 -19.38
N MET A 233 22.14 7.96 -19.01
CA MET A 233 20.97 8.76 -19.36
C MET A 233 20.75 9.84 -18.31
N GLN A 234 20.51 11.06 -18.74
CA GLN A 234 19.96 12.10 -17.89
C GLN A 234 18.43 11.87 -17.78
N ARG A 235 17.81 12.41 -16.71
CA ARG A 235 16.36 12.39 -16.54
C ARG A 235 15.76 13.07 -17.76
N ALA A 236 15.11 12.30 -18.62
CA ALA A 236 14.31 12.81 -19.71
C ALA A 236 12.85 12.72 -19.27
N ASP A 237 12.09 13.76 -19.49
CA ASP A 237 10.65 13.71 -19.45
C ASP A 237 10.20 12.83 -20.61
N VAL A 238 9.75 11.61 -20.28
CA VAL A 238 9.21 10.64 -21.25
C VAL A 238 7.70 10.74 -21.23
#